data_4701bb931af1e636bd119ae5f69af3b3
#
_entry.id   4701bb931af1e636bd119ae5f69af3b3
#
_cell.length_a   1.000
_cell.length_b   1.000
_cell.length_c   1.000
_cell.angle_alpha   90.00
_cell.angle_beta   90.00
_cell.angle_gamma   90.00
#
_symmetry.space_group_name_H-M   'P 1'
#
loop_
_entity.id
_entity.type
_entity.pdbx_description
1 polymer ?
#
loop_
_entity_poly.entity_id
_entity_poly.type
_entity_poly.pdbx_seq_one_letter_code
_entity_poly.pdbx_strand_id
1 'polypeptide(L)'
;MGKNPSLTINTPKSTKLKVKNKGAVVEFTVAWAPSFGPGWTSRLQRAQTMFDTEVLRITDKYVAMDTGMTKNSAITASDIGGGELLYNTPYAGWAYRRGKVGAHNGPLRGPRWGNRMKADNLSYLANFARKAVGGK
;
A
#
# COMPACT_ATOMS: atom_id res chain seq x y z
N MET A 1 -2.32 -18.23 -1.91
CA MET A 1 -2.31 -16.76 -1.88
C MET A 1 -2.00 -16.22 -3.25
N GLY A 2 -2.87 -15.37 -3.77
CA GLY A 2 -2.55 -14.62 -4.97
C GLY A 2 -1.40 -13.65 -4.68
N LYS A 3 -0.34 -13.74 -5.47
CA LYS A 3 0.70 -12.72 -5.39
C LYS A 3 0.25 -11.50 -6.14
N ASN A 4 0.01 -10.41 -5.43
CA ASN A 4 -0.20 -9.14 -6.09
C ASN A 4 1.06 -8.77 -6.87
N PRO A 5 0.92 -8.22 -8.08
CA PRO A 5 2.08 -7.76 -8.82
C PRO A 5 2.80 -6.69 -8.01
N SER A 6 4.09 -6.90 -7.79
CA SER A 6 4.91 -5.89 -7.14
C SER A 6 4.97 -4.63 -8.00
N LEU A 7 5.01 -3.48 -7.34
CA LEU A 7 5.18 -2.21 -8.04
C LEU A 7 6.51 -2.21 -8.81
N THR A 8 6.43 -2.02 -10.11
CA THR A 8 7.60 -2.01 -10.98
C THR A 8 7.54 -0.80 -11.89
N ILE A 9 8.62 -0.05 -11.94
CA ILE A 9 8.77 1.10 -12.85
C ILE A 9 9.60 0.66 -14.04
N ASN A 10 8.98 0.67 -15.21
CA ASN A 10 9.66 0.40 -16.46
C ASN A 10 9.91 1.71 -17.21
N THR A 11 11.16 1.93 -17.58
CA THR A 11 11.52 3.11 -18.38
C THR A 11 11.26 2.85 -19.86
N PRO A 12 10.78 3.85 -20.60
CA PRO A 12 10.65 3.74 -22.05
C PRO A 12 12.01 3.56 -22.71
N LYS A 13 12.01 3.04 -23.93
CA LYS A 13 13.22 2.99 -24.74
C LYS A 13 13.68 4.41 -25.06
N SER A 14 15.00 4.58 -25.21
CA SER A 14 15.56 5.84 -25.63
C SER A 14 15.00 6.27 -26.99
N THR A 15 14.63 7.53 -27.10
CA THR A 15 13.98 8.07 -28.30
C THR A 15 14.84 9.17 -28.89
N LYS A 16 15.05 9.12 -30.21
CA LYS A 16 15.70 10.18 -30.96
C LYS A 16 14.64 11.10 -31.51
N LEU A 17 14.83 12.40 -31.31
CA LEU A 17 13.94 13.43 -31.81
C LEU A 17 14.71 14.33 -32.77
N LYS A 18 14.13 14.59 -33.94
CA LYS A 18 14.65 15.53 -34.95
C LYS A 18 13.68 16.67 -35.10
N VAL A 19 14.15 17.87 -34.92
CA VAL A 19 13.37 19.07 -35.17
C VAL A 19 14.01 19.83 -36.36
N LYS A 20 13.22 20.08 -37.39
CA LYS A 20 13.64 20.86 -38.56
C LYS A 20 12.95 22.22 -38.55
N ASN A 21 13.73 23.28 -38.65
CA ASN A 21 13.21 24.63 -38.76
C ASN A 21 14.09 25.45 -39.70
N LYS A 22 13.51 25.96 -40.79
CA LYS A 22 14.19 26.84 -41.78
C LYS A 22 15.57 26.35 -42.24
N GLY A 23 15.68 25.04 -42.55
CA GLY A 23 16.92 24.44 -42.99
C GLY A 23 17.88 24.00 -41.90
N ALA A 24 17.61 24.35 -40.65
CA ALA A 24 18.38 23.83 -39.52
C ALA A 24 17.76 22.53 -38.98
N VAL A 25 18.60 21.56 -38.68
CA VAL A 25 18.19 20.29 -38.10
C VAL A 25 18.80 20.16 -36.70
N VAL A 26 17.96 20.02 -35.68
CA VAL A 26 18.41 19.73 -34.32
C VAL A 26 17.98 18.30 -33.99
N GLU A 27 18.96 17.48 -33.62
CA GLU A 27 18.75 16.10 -33.23
C GLU A 27 19.13 15.93 -31.75
N PHE A 28 18.24 15.39 -30.94
CA PHE A 28 18.57 15.06 -29.55
C PHE A 28 17.98 13.71 -29.16
N THR A 29 18.66 13.06 -28.24
CA THR A 29 18.26 11.74 -27.74
C THR A 29 17.84 11.87 -26.29
N VAL A 30 16.64 11.37 -25.98
CA VAL A 30 16.20 11.20 -24.59
C VAL A 30 16.61 9.79 -24.15
N ALA A 31 17.50 9.73 -23.20
CA ALA A 31 17.99 8.46 -22.64
C ALA A 31 17.75 8.43 -21.13
N TRP A 32 17.28 7.31 -20.65
CA TRP A 32 17.07 7.11 -19.23
C TRP A 32 18.33 6.49 -18.60
N ALA A 33 18.70 6.95 -17.39
CA ALA A 33 19.77 6.31 -16.67
C ALA A 33 19.40 4.83 -16.41
N PRO A 34 20.35 3.89 -16.59
CA PRO A 34 20.05 2.46 -16.40
C PRO A 34 19.51 2.11 -15.00
N SER A 35 19.91 2.88 -14.00
CA SER A 35 19.48 2.67 -12.61
C SER A 35 18.14 3.32 -12.27
N PHE A 36 17.53 4.10 -13.16
CA PHE A 36 16.33 4.87 -12.84
C PHE A 36 15.15 3.96 -12.50
N GLY A 37 14.78 3.04 -13.39
CA GLY A 37 13.67 2.12 -13.18
C GLY A 37 13.89 1.22 -11.96
N PRO A 38 15.01 0.46 -11.89
CA PRO A 38 15.29 -0.38 -10.74
C PRO A 38 15.37 0.38 -9.41
N GLY A 39 15.95 1.57 -9.40
CA GLY A 39 16.06 2.41 -8.21
C GLY A 39 14.69 2.82 -7.67
N TRP A 40 13.81 3.31 -8.54
CA TRP A 40 12.45 3.67 -8.16
C TRP A 40 11.61 2.46 -7.79
N THR A 41 11.78 1.33 -8.48
CA THR A 41 11.10 0.08 -8.15
C THR A 41 11.43 -0.36 -6.73
N SER A 42 12.72 -0.40 -6.35
CA SER A 42 13.14 -0.75 -5.00
C SER A 42 12.58 0.19 -3.95
N ARG A 43 12.55 1.48 -4.25
CA ARG A 43 12.04 2.52 -3.36
C ARG A 43 10.55 2.36 -3.10
N LEU A 44 9.77 2.11 -4.16
CA LEU A 44 8.33 1.90 -4.05
C LEU A 44 8.00 0.59 -3.34
N GLN A 45 8.74 -0.48 -3.59
CA GLN A 45 8.54 -1.76 -2.89
C GLN A 45 8.81 -1.63 -1.40
N ARG A 46 9.86 -0.91 -1.03
CA ARG A 46 10.15 -0.64 0.38
C ARG A 46 9.05 0.20 1.02
N ALA A 47 8.61 1.24 0.32
CA ALA A 47 7.52 2.09 0.80
C ALA A 47 6.22 1.30 0.97
N GLN A 48 5.91 0.38 0.07
CA GLN A 48 4.73 -0.47 0.17
C GLN A 48 4.80 -1.36 1.40
N THR A 49 5.95 -1.97 1.68
CA THR A 49 6.13 -2.80 2.88
C THR A 49 5.93 -1.98 4.15
N MET A 50 6.51 -0.78 4.21
CA MET A 50 6.34 0.12 5.36
C MET A 50 4.88 0.54 5.52
N PHE A 51 4.21 0.88 4.43
CA PHE A 51 2.82 1.29 4.43
C PHE A 51 1.89 0.17 4.89
N ASP A 52 2.06 -1.04 4.35
CA ASP A 52 1.25 -2.19 4.73
C ASP A 52 1.40 -2.53 6.22
N THR A 53 2.62 -2.46 6.72
CA THR A 53 2.91 -2.69 8.15
C THR A 53 2.21 -1.64 9.01
N GLU A 54 2.23 -0.38 8.62
CA GLU A 54 1.57 0.69 9.36
C GLU A 54 0.05 0.58 9.30
N VAL A 55 -0.51 0.25 8.15
CA VAL A 55 -1.95 0.00 8.02
C VAL A 55 -2.39 -1.15 8.91
N LEU A 56 -1.62 -2.24 8.93
CA LEU A 56 -1.90 -3.37 9.82
C LEU A 56 -1.88 -2.95 11.28
N ARG A 57 -0.88 -2.18 11.69
CA ARG A 57 -0.74 -1.70 13.07
C ARG A 57 -1.93 -0.85 13.51
N ILE A 58 -2.36 0.08 12.65
CA ILE A 58 -3.50 0.96 12.96
C ILE A 58 -4.80 0.16 12.96
N THR A 59 -5.00 -0.69 11.95
CA THR A 59 -6.22 -1.48 11.79
C THR A 59 -6.43 -2.42 12.97
N ASP A 60 -5.35 -2.90 13.57
CA ASP A 60 -5.39 -3.82 14.71
C ASP A 60 -6.29 -3.32 15.87
N LYS A 61 -6.37 -2.01 16.05
CA LYS A 61 -7.19 -1.38 17.10
C LYS A 61 -8.69 -1.37 16.76
N TYR A 62 -9.03 -1.54 15.50
CA TYR A 62 -10.41 -1.46 14.98
C TYR A 62 -11.05 -2.83 14.79
N VAL A 63 -10.26 -3.89 14.67
CA VAL A 63 -10.77 -5.23 14.40
C VAL A 63 -11.65 -5.71 15.54
N ALA A 64 -12.84 -6.24 15.20
CA ALA A 64 -13.72 -6.85 16.19
C ALA A 64 -12.98 -7.99 16.86
N MET A 65 -12.95 -7.98 18.19
CA MET A 65 -12.15 -8.91 18.97
C MET A 65 -12.97 -9.61 20.03
N ASP A 66 -12.90 -10.93 20.03
CA ASP A 66 -13.36 -11.78 21.12
C ASP A 66 -12.14 -12.48 21.73
N THR A 67 -11.60 -13.49 21.03
CA THR A 67 -10.40 -14.20 21.48
C THR A 67 -9.11 -13.63 20.89
N GLY A 68 -9.21 -12.73 19.91
CA GLY A 68 -8.06 -12.20 19.19
C GLY A 68 -7.67 -13.02 17.97
N MET A 69 -8.33 -14.14 17.67
CA MET A 69 -7.98 -14.99 16.55
C MET A 69 -8.11 -14.27 15.20
N THR A 70 -9.21 -13.55 14.97
CA THR A 70 -9.42 -12.79 13.74
C THR A 70 -8.35 -11.72 13.58
N LYS A 71 -8.10 -10.96 14.64
CA LYS A 71 -7.06 -9.91 14.63
C LYS A 71 -5.69 -10.49 14.29
N ASN A 72 -5.31 -11.57 14.95
CA ASN A 72 -4.00 -12.18 14.79
C ASN A 72 -3.84 -12.90 13.43
N SER A 73 -4.94 -13.32 12.81
CA SER A 73 -4.86 -13.99 11.50
C SER A 73 -4.27 -13.10 10.41
N ALA A 74 -4.42 -11.79 10.52
CA ALA A 74 -3.85 -10.87 9.54
C ALA A 74 -2.32 -10.89 9.51
N ILE A 75 -1.68 -11.21 10.63
CA ILE A 75 -0.21 -11.25 10.72
C ILE A 75 0.36 -12.32 9.80
N THR A 76 -0.27 -13.49 9.76
CA THR A 76 0.21 -14.63 8.97
C THR A 76 -0.39 -14.72 7.58
N ALA A 77 -1.60 -14.21 7.39
CA ALA A 77 -2.34 -14.34 6.13
C ALA A 77 -2.12 -13.18 5.16
N SER A 78 -1.72 -12.00 5.65
CA SER A 78 -1.54 -10.81 4.81
C SER A 78 -0.27 -10.91 3.98
N ASP A 79 -0.33 -10.34 2.77
CA ASP A 79 0.82 -10.17 1.89
C ASP A 79 1.44 -8.79 2.11
N ILE A 80 2.30 -8.69 3.12
CA ILE A 80 2.99 -7.43 3.46
C ILE A 80 4.01 -7.12 2.38
N GLY A 81 3.89 -5.94 1.81
CA GLY A 81 4.66 -5.53 0.64
C GLY A 81 3.91 -5.73 -0.67
N GLY A 82 2.88 -6.57 -0.68
CA GLY A 82 2.00 -6.78 -1.83
C GLY A 82 0.76 -5.92 -1.84
N GLY A 83 0.52 -5.15 -0.79
CA GLY A 83 -0.62 -4.25 -0.71
C GLY A 83 -1.93 -4.91 -0.26
N GLU A 84 -1.86 -6.06 0.37
CA GLU A 84 -3.05 -6.81 0.78
C GLU A 84 -2.99 -7.18 2.26
N LEU A 85 -4.06 -6.81 3.00
CA LEU A 85 -4.28 -7.29 4.36
C LEU A 85 -5.44 -8.27 4.35
N LEU A 86 -5.22 -9.47 4.88
CA LEU A 86 -6.19 -10.54 4.86
C LEU A 86 -6.48 -11.07 6.28
N TYR A 87 -7.76 -11.10 6.62
CA TYR A 87 -8.27 -11.70 7.86
C TYR A 87 -8.98 -12.99 7.48
N ASN A 88 -8.39 -14.15 7.76
CA ASN A 88 -8.79 -15.42 7.17
C ASN A 88 -9.39 -16.44 8.14
N THR A 89 -9.85 -16.01 9.32
CA THR A 89 -10.61 -16.93 10.17
C THR A 89 -11.96 -17.26 9.53
N PRO A 90 -12.54 -18.45 9.81
CA PRO A 90 -13.81 -18.84 9.20
C PRO A 90 -14.96 -17.86 9.44
N TYR A 91 -14.92 -17.14 10.57
CA TYR A 91 -15.98 -16.20 10.94
C TYR A 91 -15.57 -14.72 10.70
N ALA A 92 -14.43 -14.46 10.06
CA ALA A 92 -13.96 -13.08 9.84
C ALA A 92 -14.98 -12.26 9.06
N GLY A 93 -15.59 -12.83 8.03
CA GLY A 93 -16.63 -12.16 7.25
C GLY A 93 -17.87 -11.81 8.07
N TRP A 94 -18.28 -12.70 8.96
CA TRP A 94 -19.40 -12.43 9.88
C TRP A 94 -19.04 -11.31 10.86
N ALA A 95 -17.86 -11.39 11.46
CA ALA A 95 -17.38 -10.38 12.40
C ALA A 95 -17.26 -9.00 11.73
N TYR A 96 -16.82 -8.97 10.49
CA TYR A 96 -16.71 -7.73 9.73
C TYR A 96 -18.06 -7.06 9.51
N ARG A 97 -19.09 -7.83 9.25
CA ARG A 97 -20.43 -7.30 8.99
C ARG A 97 -21.24 -7.05 10.27
N ARG A 98 -21.07 -7.87 11.29
CA ARG A 98 -21.96 -7.94 12.46
C ARG A 98 -21.25 -7.93 13.81
N GLY A 99 -19.94 -7.74 13.85
CA GLY A 99 -19.21 -7.64 15.09
C GLY A 99 -19.75 -6.49 15.96
N LYS A 100 -19.66 -6.65 17.27
CA LYS A 100 -20.13 -5.62 18.20
C LYS A 100 -19.18 -4.43 18.22
N VAL A 101 -19.75 -3.24 18.26
CA VAL A 101 -18.98 -2.00 18.42
C VAL A 101 -18.71 -1.78 19.91
N GLY A 102 -17.50 -1.42 20.20
CA GLY A 102 -17.12 -0.75 21.46
C GLY A 102 -16.60 -1.65 22.54
N ALA A 103 -16.63 -1.15 23.62
CA ALA A 103 -16.11 -1.31 24.97
C ALA A 103 -15.33 -2.55 25.36
N HIS A 104 -15.62 -3.72 24.86
CA HIS A 104 -14.87 -4.92 25.21
C HIS A 104 -13.57 -4.97 24.40
N ASN A 105 -12.44 -4.89 25.08
CA ASN A 105 -11.09 -4.91 24.46
C ASN A 105 -10.72 -3.67 23.63
N GLY A 106 -11.49 -2.59 23.73
CA GLY A 106 -11.15 -1.31 23.12
C GLY A 106 -12.34 -0.58 22.49
N PRO A 107 -12.36 0.75 22.58
CA PRO A 107 -13.52 1.55 22.14
C PRO A 107 -13.68 1.58 20.61
N LEU A 108 -12.62 1.35 19.86
CA LEU A 108 -12.66 1.41 18.39
C LEU A 108 -13.01 0.06 17.75
N ARG A 109 -13.04 -1.02 18.52
CA ARG A 109 -13.28 -2.35 17.98
C ARG A 109 -14.73 -2.51 17.53
N GLY A 110 -14.92 -3.20 16.41
CA GLY A 110 -16.25 -3.44 15.89
C GLY A 110 -16.26 -3.83 14.42
N PRO A 111 -17.45 -3.81 13.79
CA PRO A 111 -17.60 -4.21 12.40
C PRO A 111 -16.99 -3.17 11.46
N ARG A 112 -16.78 -3.56 10.22
CA ARG A 112 -16.28 -2.70 9.13
C ARG A 112 -15.00 -1.96 9.52
N TRP A 113 -14.12 -2.66 10.18
CA TRP A 113 -12.91 -2.06 10.76
C TRP A 113 -12.00 -1.40 9.72
N GLY A 114 -11.89 -1.96 8.52
CA GLY A 114 -11.10 -1.37 7.45
C GLY A 114 -11.62 -0.01 7.02
N ASN A 115 -12.94 0.10 6.81
CA ASN A 115 -13.58 1.35 6.40
C ASN A 115 -13.48 2.42 7.47
N ARG A 116 -13.72 2.06 8.73
CA ARG A 116 -13.65 3.02 9.85
C ARG A 116 -12.22 3.48 10.09
N MET A 117 -11.27 2.56 10.07
CA MET A 117 -9.85 2.89 10.20
C MET A 117 -9.44 3.87 9.10
N LYS A 118 -9.80 3.59 7.87
CA LYS A 118 -9.48 4.46 6.73
C LYS A 118 -10.09 5.84 6.90
N ALA A 119 -11.35 5.93 7.29
CA ALA A 119 -12.03 7.22 7.48
C ALA A 119 -11.35 8.06 8.55
N ASP A 120 -10.96 7.44 9.66
CA ASP A 120 -10.35 8.15 10.79
C ASP A 120 -8.89 8.56 10.53
N ASN A 121 -8.18 7.85 9.66
CA ASN A 121 -6.74 8.00 9.50
C ASN A 121 -6.30 8.37 8.07
N LEU A 122 -7.21 8.80 7.23
CA LEU A 122 -6.92 9.04 5.80
C LEU A 122 -5.76 10.02 5.61
N SER A 123 -5.79 11.16 6.28
CA SER A 123 -4.74 12.17 6.18
C SER A 123 -3.40 11.67 6.70
N TYR A 124 -3.44 10.96 7.82
CA TYR A 124 -2.23 10.37 8.39
C TYR A 124 -1.60 9.35 7.44
N LEU A 125 -2.41 8.46 6.87
CA LEU A 125 -1.92 7.43 5.95
C LEU A 125 -1.38 8.03 4.66
N ALA A 126 -2.03 9.07 4.13
CA ALA A 126 -1.52 9.78 2.94
C ALA A 126 -0.15 10.41 3.20
N ASN A 127 0.01 11.06 4.35
CA ASN A 127 1.29 11.66 4.75
C ASN A 127 2.35 10.59 5.00
N PHE A 128 1.98 9.49 5.62
CA PHE A 128 2.89 8.37 5.86
C PHE A 128 3.40 7.80 4.53
N ALA A 129 2.50 7.56 3.57
CA ALA A 129 2.87 7.04 2.25
C ALA A 129 3.84 7.99 1.55
N ARG A 130 3.58 9.29 1.60
CA ARG A 130 4.45 10.30 0.98
C ARG A 130 5.86 10.27 1.58
N LYS A 131 5.97 10.20 2.90
CA LYS A 131 7.25 10.12 3.60
C LYS A 131 7.96 8.80 3.31
N ALA A 132 7.25 7.70 3.25
CA ALA A 132 7.82 6.38 2.98
C ALA A 132 8.47 6.32 1.59
N VAL A 133 7.89 7.00 0.60
CA VAL A 133 8.47 7.11 -0.75
C VAL A 133 9.66 8.08 -0.77
N GLY A 134 9.85 8.87 0.28
CA GLY A 134 10.91 9.86 0.38
C GLY A 134 10.46 11.27 -0.01
N GLY A 135 9.16 11.54 0.02
CA GLY A 135 8.60 12.88 -0.14
C GLY A 135 8.88 13.76 1.07
N LYS A 136 9.06 15.03 0.83
CA LYS A 136 9.23 16.02 1.89
C LYS A 136 7.88 16.60 2.33
#